data_2f649e1738adbfc58c0a61c11dc8cc5e
#
_entry.id   2f649e1738adbfc58c0a61c11dc8cc5e
#
_cell.length_a   1.000
_cell.length_b   1.000
_cell.length_c   1.000
_cell.angle_alpha   90.00
_cell.angle_beta   90.00
_cell.angle_gamma   90.00
#
_symmetry.space_group_name_H-M   'P 1'
#
loop_
_entity.id
_entity.type
_entity.pdbx_description
1 polymer ?
#
loop_
_entity_poly.entity_id
_entity_poly.type
_entity_poly.pdbx_seq_one_letter_code
_entity_poly.pdbx_strand_id
1 'polypeptide(L)'
;MFPLLYKSDFKTIGPSRFNLLGRITDVISGKVTEERNGDYLLEMELSATDRCADLLDTQYFIKAKPNPTDEPQYFEIYDLQYKDKKSITVKAKHIKHNLYNNFLVETQNQTDVVHTPKEWWYLLCTGKPEGLQTQMTLWEHYFTFASNITTKSSMTLGFCTPCTLGDFMGGADGSLVDVFGGEYKYNNFNVSLLKSRGAVTNYHLRWGSNISSLTQTLNSDDICSHVAAYATCHDTYSDKNVILCSQPQELKTHKSKLIKVKTVDVSDGGSVYIGDETGYWDFNAHTGENKDFLIQKLNIQAQVLRGQLVNTNGAPTLNVKVDYPPTLNEMLGLHLCDSVYVDTENDSLQAKIIKTDYDFVLERWNGLELGTPKSKLSDYIVK
;
A
#
# COMPACT_ATOMS: atom_id res chain seq x y z
N MET A 1 21.93 10.09 -14.30
CA MET A 1 22.69 8.81 -14.17
C MET A 1 22.17 7.81 -15.20
N PHE A 2 23.06 7.17 -16.01
CA PHE A 2 22.62 6.20 -17.02
C PHE A 2 22.13 4.90 -16.37
N PRO A 3 21.02 4.33 -16.84
CA PRO A 3 20.53 3.03 -16.38
C PRO A 3 21.55 1.91 -16.70
N LEU A 4 21.55 0.89 -15.85
CA LEU A 4 22.42 -0.28 -16.00
C LEU A 4 21.57 -1.53 -16.23
N LEU A 5 21.95 -2.35 -17.21
CA LEU A 5 21.29 -3.60 -17.53
C LEU A 5 21.99 -4.76 -16.81
N TYR A 6 21.21 -5.58 -16.13
CA TYR A 6 21.69 -6.75 -15.39
C TYR A 6 20.94 -8.01 -15.80
N LYS A 7 21.66 -9.11 -15.80
CA LYS A 7 21.10 -10.46 -15.83
C LYS A 7 21.18 -11.08 -14.44
N SER A 8 20.13 -11.70 -13.98
CA SER A 8 20.15 -12.51 -12.77
C SER A 8 20.17 -13.99 -13.13
N ASP A 9 20.96 -14.78 -12.43
CA ASP A 9 20.91 -16.23 -12.51
C ASP A 9 20.07 -16.76 -11.36
N PHE A 10 18.79 -17.05 -11.66
CA PHE A 10 17.78 -17.44 -10.68
C PHE A 10 18.03 -18.79 -9.99
N LYS A 11 18.96 -19.58 -10.43
CA LYS A 11 19.28 -20.85 -9.77
C LYS A 11 20.02 -20.67 -8.44
N THR A 12 20.54 -19.48 -8.21
CA THR A 12 21.36 -19.19 -7.03
C THR A 12 21.19 -17.73 -6.62
N ILE A 13 20.12 -17.44 -5.93
CA ILE A 13 19.59 -16.12 -5.62
C ILE A 13 20.42 -15.36 -4.59
N GLY A 14 20.61 -14.06 -4.83
CA GLY A 14 21.20 -13.08 -3.91
C GLY A 14 21.62 -11.79 -4.60
N PRO A 15 21.66 -10.67 -3.88
CA PRO A 15 22.07 -9.38 -4.44
C PRO A 15 23.47 -9.40 -5.07
N SER A 16 24.32 -10.33 -4.66
CA SER A 16 25.68 -10.52 -5.21
C SER A 16 25.73 -11.20 -6.58
N ARG A 17 24.59 -11.59 -7.15
CA ARG A 17 24.53 -12.39 -8.40
C ARG A 17 23.85 -11.69 -9.56
N PHE A 18 23.65 -10.40 -9.45
CA PHE A 18 23.30 -9.58 -10.60
C PHE A 18 24.55 -9.34 -11.44
N ASN A 19 24.61 -9.97 -12.61
CA ASN A 19 25.71 -9.79 -13.56
C ASN A 19 25.43 -8.57 -14.42
N LEU A 20 26.28 -7.57 -14.36
CA LEU A 20 26.19 -6.38 -15.19
C LEU A 20 26.45 -6.77 -16.65
N LEU A 21 25.48 -6.52 -17.53
CA LEU A 21 25.59 -6.72 -18.97
C LEU A 21 26.11 -5.46 -19.67
N GLY A 22 25.64 -4.28 -19.22
CA GLY A 22 26.06 -3.05 -19.84
C GLY A 22 25.38 -1.81 -19.26
N ARG A 23 25.78 -0.66 -19.80
CA ARG A 23 25.19 0.65 -19.54
C ARG A 23 24.35 1.05 -20.73
N ILE A 24 23.10 1.43 -20.50
CA ILE A 24 22.21 1.94 -21.53
C ILE A 24 22.48 3.44 -21.66
N THR A 25 22.98 3.86 -22.82
CA THR A 25 23.48 5.24 -23.04
C THR A 25 22.56 6.08 -23.91
N ASP A 26 21.83 5.44 -24.83
CA ASP A 26 21.01 6.13 -25.83
C ASP A 26 19.53 6.11 -25.43
N VAL A 27 19.25 6.54 -24.17
CA VAL A 27 17.88 6.68 -23.64
C VAL A 27 17.23 7.94 -24.24
N ILE A 28 16.11 7.74 -24.92
CA ILE A 28 15.30 8.81 -25.52
C ILE A 28 14.42 9.48 -24.45
N SER A 29 13.75 8.65 -23.64
CA SER A 29 12.94 9.09 -22.52
C SER A 29 12.94 8.03 -21.42
N GLY A 30 12.74 8.45 -20.18
CA GLY A 30 12.71 7.48 -19.08
C GLY A 30 12.12 8.08 -17.81
N LYS A 31 11.18 7.35 -17.22
CA LYS A 31 10.53 7.77 -15.98
C LYS A 31 10.41 6.62 -15.00
N VAL A 32 10.41 6.97 -13.73
CA VAL A 32 10.08 6.08 -12.62
C VAL A 32 8.87 6.67 -11.91
N THR A 33 7.85 5.85 -11.76
CA THR A 33 6.62 6.18 -11.04
C THR A 33 6.57 5.37 -9.75
N GLU A 34 6.43 6.03 -8.60
CA GLU A 34 6.26 5.38 -7.30
C GLU A 34 4.96 5.85 -6.65
N GLU A 35 4.11 4.91 -6.23
CA GLU A 35 2.86 5.18 -5.53
C GLU A 35 2.97 4.74 -4.06
N ARG A 36 2.35 5.51 -3.17
CA ARG A 36 2.27 5.19 -1.75
C ARG A 36 1.55 3.85 -1.55
N ASN A 37 2.25 2.86 -0.99
CA ASN A 37 1.78 1.49 -0.80
C ASN A 37 1.28 0.80 -2.09
N GLY A 38 1.51 1.38 -3.25
CA GLY A 38 1.01 0.94 -4.55
C GLY A 38 2.14 0.54 -5.51
N ASP A 39 1.95 0.86 -6.77
CA ASP A 39 2.86 0.50 -7.85
C ASP A 39 4.23 1.20 -7.74
N TYR A 40 5.24 0.54 -8.28
CA TYR A 40 6.58 1.08 -8.41
C TYR A 40 7.16 0.58 -9.74
N LEU A 41 7.07 1.45 -10.74
CA LEU A 41 7.25 1.10 -12.15
C LEU A 41 8.32 1.96 -12.80
N LEU A 42 8.98 1.39 -13.79
CA LEU A 42 9.90 2.09 -14.70
C LEU A 42 9.37 1.92 -16.13
N GLU A 43 9.35 3.01 -16.86
CA GLU A 43 9.09 3.04 -18.30
C GLU A 43 10.20 3.86 -18.97
N MET A 44 10.82 3.31 -20.01
CA MET A 44 11.81 4.03 -20.80
C MET A 44 11.73 3.67 -22.26
N GLU A 45 12.16 4.60 -23.10
CA GLU A 45 12.38 4.38 -24.52
C GLU A 45 13.87 4.60 -24.82
N LEU A 46 14.48 3.67 -25.51
CA LEU A 46 15.87 3.77 -25.94
C LEU A 46 16.00 3.55 -27.44
N SER A 47 17.08 4.05 -28.00
CA SER A 47 17.40 3.82 -29.42
C SER A 47 17.68 2.35 -29.69
N ALA A 48 17.18 1.83 -30.81
CA ALA A 48 17.51 0.48 -31.27
C ALA A 48 18.99 0.30 -31.65
N THR A 49 19.75 1.40 -31.71
CA THR A 49 21.21 1.39 -31.95
C THR A 49 22.04 1.36 -30.66
N ASP A 50 21.40 1.42 -29.49
CA ASP A 50 22.10 1.28 -28.22
C ASP A 50 22.78 -0.09 -28.11
N ARG A 51 23.97 -0.14 -27.53
CA ARG A 51 24.75 -1.37 -27.38
C ARG A 51 24.05 -2.45 -26.55
N CYS A 52 23.13 -2.04 -25.68
CA CYS A 52 22.35 -2.97 -24.88
C CYS A 52 21.05 -3.40 -25.57
N ALA A 53 20.68 -2.83 -26.73
CA ALA A 53 19.42 -3.10 -27.40
C ALA A 53 19.23 -4.60 -27.72
N ASP A 54 20.25 -5.25 -28.25
CA ASP A 54 20.23 -6.67 -28.57
C ASP A 54 20.40 -7.59 -27.34
N LEU A 55 20.73 -7.02 -26.20
CA LEU A 55 20.90 -7.73 -24.92
C LEU A 55 19.65 -7.69 -24.06
N LEU A 56 18.62 -6.90 -24.43
CA LEU A 56 17.39 -6.79 -23.66
C LEU A 56 16.60 -8.09 -23.72
N ASP A 57 16.12 -8.51 -22.56
CA ASP A 57 15.22 -9.65 -22.45
C ASP A 57 14.24 -9.42 -21.29
N THR A 58 13.07 -10.05 -21.37
CA THR A 58 12.17 -10.12 -20.22
C THR A 58 12.84 -10.88 -19.08
N GLN A 59 12.51 -10.53 -17.83
CA GLN A 59 13.14 -11.08 -16.62
C GLN A 59 14.60 -10.62 -16.38
N TYR A 60 15.16 -9.75 -17.24
CA TYR A 60 16.38 -9.03 -16.93
C TYR A 60 16.04 -7.79 -16.11
N PHE A 61 17.05 -7.16 -15.52
CA PHE A 61 16.85 -6.07 -14.59
C PHE A 61 17.50 -4.78 -15.09
N ILE A 62 16.78 -3.70 -14.92
CA ILE A 62 17.32 -2.36 -15.11
C ILE A 62 17.52 -1.75 -13.73
N LYS A 63 18.72 -1.24 -13.48
CA LYS A 63 19.01 -0.45 -12.29
C LYS A 63 19.00 1.03 -12.66
N ALA A 64 18.02 1.76 -12.15
CA ALA A 64 17.81 3.18 -12.43
C ALA A 64 17.52 3.96 -11.16
N LYS A 65 17.77 5.28 -11.23
CA LYS A 65 17.52 6.21 -10.12
C LYS A 65 16.03 6.54 -10.04
N PRO A 66 15.36 6.32 -8.90
CA PRO A 66 13.92 6.51 -8.78
C PRO A 66 13.53 7.96 -8.46
N ASN A 67 14.45 8.73 -7.89
CA ASN A 67 14.31 10.12 -7.50
C ASN A 67 15.69 10.75 -7.27
N PRO A 68 15.81 12.07 -7.00
CA PRO A 68 17.09 12.74 -6.86
C PRO A 68 17.99 12.24 -5.73
N THR A 69 17.43 11.67 -4.67
CA THR A 69 18.14 11.40 -3.41
C THR A 69 18.32 9.94 -3.08
N ASP A 70 17.36 9.09 -3.49
CA ASP A 70 17.44 7.65 -3.16
C ASP A 70 18.46 6.93 -4.04
N GLU A 71 18.94 5.81 -3.54
CA GLU A 71 19.83 4.90 -4.28
C GLU A 71 19.14 4.30 -5.49
N PRO A 72 19.89 3.99 -6.56
CA PRO A 72 19.33 3.33 -7.73
C PRO A 72 18.68 1.99 -7.37
N GLN A 73 17.48 1.75 -7.92
CA GLN A 73 16.65 0.60 -7.65
C GLN A 73 16.65 -0.40 -8.80
N TYR A 74 16.42 -1.68 -8.50
CA TYR A 74 16.29 -2.75 -9.51
C TYR A 74 14.84 -2.88 -9.97
N PHE A 75 14.65 -2.86 -11.28
CA PHE A 75 13.38 -3.07 -11.97
C PHE A 75 13.46 -4.26 -12.91
N GLU A 76 12.58 -5.23 -12.77
CA GLU A 76 12.48 -6.40 -13.64
C GLU A 76 11.69 -6.05 -14.90
N ILE A 77 12.28 -6.31 -16.07
CA ILE A 77 11.65 -6.08 -17.36
C ILE A 77 10.54 -7.11 -17.56
N TYR A 78 9.31 -6.63 -17.81
CA TYR A 78 8.16 -7.48 -18.09
C TYR A 78 7.56 -7.26 -19.48
N ASP A 79 7.85 -6.14 -20.14
CA ASP A 79 7.33 -5.81 -21.47
C ASP A 79 8.39 -5.09 -22.30
N LEU A 80 8.57 -5.57 -23.55
CA LEU A 80 9.48 -5.00 -24.54
C LEU A 80 8.70 -4.78 -25.84
N GLN A 81 8.66 -3.54 -26.32
CA GLN A 81 7.96 -3.17 -27.54
C GLN A 81 8.94 -2.53 -28.52
N TYR A 82 9.15 -3.19 -29.67
CA TYR A 82 10.02 -2.72 -30.74
C TYR A 82 9.23 -1.86 -31.73
N LYS A 83 9.60 -0.58 -31.88
CA LYS A 83 8.92 0.37 -32.77
C LYS A 83 9.79 0.61 -34.01
N ASP A 84 9.31 0.14 -35.15
CA ASP A 84 9.85 0.43 -36.49
C ASP A 84 11.39 0.27 -36.61
N LYS A 85 12.01 -0.60 -35.83
CA LYS A 85 13.47 -0.80 -35.74
C LYS A 85 14.26 0.47 -35.40
N LYS A 86 13.58 1.49 -34.82
CA LYS A 86 14.19 2.76 -34.43
C LYS A 86 14.35 2.89 -32.93
N SER A 87 13.33 2.48 -32.20
CA SER A 87 13.35 2.55 -30.76
C SER A 87 12.71 1.32 -30.10
N ILE A 88 13.03 1.11 -28.85
CA ILE A 88 12.53 0.02 -28.00
C ILE A 88 11.91 0.66 -26.77
N THR A 89 10.63 0.41 -26.53
CA THR A 89 9.99 0.77 -25.26
C THR A 89 10.13 -0.39 -24.29
N VAL A 90 10.65 -0.08 -23.11
CA VAL A 90 10.87 -1.04 -22.01
C VAL A 90 9.96 -0.66 -20.86
N LYS A 91 9.18 -1.62 -20.38
CA LYS A 91 8.43 -1.48 -19.12
C LYS A 91 8.96 -2.49 -18.12
N ALA A 92 9.24 -1.99 -16.93
CA ALA A 92 9.78 -2.77 -15.84
C ALA A 92 9.12 -2.45 -14.52
N LYS A 93 9.01 -3.43 -13.64
CA LYS A 93 8.43 -3.32 -12.30
C LYS A 93 9.52 -3.47 -11.24
N HIS A 94 9.44 -2.69 -10.17
CA HIS A 94 10.40 -2.78 -9.07
C HIS A 94 10.47 -4.20 -8.52
N ILE A 95 11.65 -4.63 -8.09
CA ILE A 95 11.90 -5.98 -7.59
C ILE A 95 10.96 -6.41 -6.45
N LYS A 96 10.36 -5.46 -5.73
CA LYS A 96 9.33 -5.74 -4.70
C LYS A 96 8.16 -6.57 -5.22
N HIS A 97 7.82 -6.43 -6.52
CA HIS A 97 6.71 -7.18 -7.11
C HIS A 97 6.96 -8.69 -7.15
N ASN A 98 8.20 -9.13 -6.97
CA ASN A 98 8.52 -10.55 -6.86
C ASN A 98 8.02 -11.17 -5.56
N LEU A 99 7.69 -10.37 -4.55
CA LEU A 99 7.04 -10.83 -3.32
C LEU A 99 5.63 -11.41 -3.58
N TYR A 100 4.95 -10.98 -4.66
CA TYR A 100 3.66 -11.56 -5.08
C TYR A 100 3.79 -12.91 -5.79
N ASN A 101 4.99 -13.32 -6.17
CA ASN A 101 5.24 -14.62 -6.77
C ASN A 101 5.46 -15.71 -5.71
N ASN A 102 5.54 -15.34 -4.44
CA ASN A 102 5.84 -16.22 -3.33
C ASN A 102 4.56 -16.61 -2.62
N PHE A 103 4.20 -17.88 -2.68
CA PHE A 103 2.98 -18.40 -2.07
C PHE A 103 3.28 -18.94 -0.66
N LEU A 104 2.52 -18.46 0.32
CA LEU A 104 2.59 -18.89 1.71
C LEU A 104 1.48 -19.90 1.96
N VAL A 105 1.85 -21.10 2.37
CA VAL A 105 0.92 -22.13 2.81
C VAL A 105 1.10 -22.31 4.30
N GLU A 106 0.03 -22.12 5.04
CA GLU A 106 0.03 -22.32 6.47
C GLU A 106 -0.46 -23.70 6.88
N THR A 107 0.03 -24.15 8.03
CA THR A 107 -0.31 -25.44 8.60
C THR A 107 -0.91 -25.39 10.01
N GLN A 108 -1.01 -24.22 10.67
CA GLN A 108 -1.57 -24.12 12.01
C GLN A 108 -2.22 -22.76 12.30
N ASN A 109 -3.43 -22.82 12.89
CA ASN A 109 -4.15 -21.66 13.43
C ASN A 109 -3.37 -21.01 14.58
N GLN A 110 -2.94 -19.78 14.42
CA GLN A 110 -2.38 -18.94 15.47
C GLN A 110 -3.24 -17.67 15.66
N THR A 111 -4.53 -17.87 15.91
CA THR A 111 -5.51 -16.77 16.03
C THR A 111 -5.36 -15.96 17.31
N ASP A 112 -4.73 -16.51 18.35
CA ASP A 112 -4.71 -15.91 19.69
C ASP A 112 -3.40 -15.18 20.03
N VAL A 113 -2.47 -15.11 19.08
CA VAL A 113 -1.15 -14.49 19.29
C VAL A 113 -1.12 -13.10 18.70
N VAL A 114 -0.59 -12.14 19.45
CA VAL A 114 -0.43 -10.75 19.01
C VAL A 114 1.05 -10.41 18.84
N HIS A 115 1.41 -9.91 17.67
CA HIS A 115 2.78 -9.57 17.32
C HIS A 115 2.86 -8.19 16.67
N THR A 116 4.05 -7.61 16.66
CA THR A 116 4.38 -6.43 15.85
C THR A 116 4.51 -6.82 14.39
N PRO A 117 4.45 -5.87 13.42
CA PRO A 117 4.66 -6.17 12.01
C PRO A 117 5.98 -6.89 11.72
N LYS A 118 7.05 -6.51 12.45
CA LYS A 118 8.36 -7.13 12.31
C LYS A 118 8.38 -8.58 12.80
N GLU A 119 7.72 -8.86 13.93
CA GLU A 119 7.60 -10.21 14.47
C GLU A 119 6.77 -11.09 13.54
N TRP A 120 5.66 -10.57 12.98
CA TRP A 120 4.84 -11.28 12.00
C TRP A 120 5.61 -11.63 10.72
N TRP A 121 6.35 -10.67 10.16
CA TRP A 121 7.23 -10.95 9.02
C TRP A 121 8.25 -12.05 9.35
N TYR A 122 8.88 -11.96 10.51
CA TYR A 122 9.88 -12.95 10.92
C TYR A 122 9.28 -14.33 11.08
N LEU A 123 8.09 -14.44 11.69
CA LEU A 123 7.37 -15.71 11.84
C LEU A 123 7.05 -16.35 10.50
N LEU A 124 6.57 -15.58 9.53
CA LEU A 124 6.33 -16.06 8.18
C LEU A 124 7.60 -16.52 7.49
N CYS A 125 8.68 -15.73 7.62
CA CYS A 125 9.92 -15.98 6.90
C CYS A 125 10.77 -17.11 7.50
N THR A 126 10.72 -17.36 8.79
CA THR A 126 11.58 -18.35 9.45
C THR A 126 10.89 -19.67 9.78
N GLY A 127 9.56 -19.70 9.68
CA GLY A 127 8.79 -20.89 10.04
C GLY A 127 8.88 -21.29 11.52
N LYS A 128 9.22 -20.39 12.41
CA LYS A 128 9.28 -20.63 13.85
C LYS A 128 8.35 -19.68 14.58
N PRO A 129 7.46 -20.15 15.42
CA PRO A 129 7.58 -21.20 16.42
C PRO A 129 7.29 -22.61 15.88
N GLU A 130 7.70 -23.63 16.65
CA GLU A 130 7.58 -25.04 16.31
C GLU A 130 6.20 -25.40 15.77
N GLY A 131 6.13 -25.84 14.51
CA GLY A 131 4.90 -26.30 13.87
C GLY A 131 4.49 -25.56 12.60
N LEU A 132 4.97 -24.35 12.35
CA LEU A 132 4.73 -23.64 11.08
C LEU A 132 5.69 -24.17 10.00
N GLN A 133 5.13 -24.86 9.02
CA GLN A 133 5.85 -25.18 7.79
C GLN A 133 5.43 -24.17 6.72
N THR A 134 6.15 -23.08 6.60
CA THR A 134 6.04 -22.20 5.45
C THR A 134 6.86 -22.78 4.31
N GLN A 135 6.23 -23.06 3.19
CA GLN A 135 6.97 -23.32 1.95
C GLN A 135 7.42 -21.97 1.39
N MET A 136 8.56 -21.53 1.88
CA MET A 136 9.17 -20.30 1.36
C MET A 136 9.89 -20.61 0.06
N THR A 137 9.69 -19.77 -0.92
CA THR A 137 10.48 -19.77 -2.13
C THR A 137 11.81 -19.05 -1.90
N LEU A 138 12.74 -19.21 -2.82
CA LEU A 138 14.12 -18.76 -2.65
C LEU A 138 14.29 -17.24 -2.52
N TRP A 139 13.28 -16.45 -2.92
CA TRP A 139 13.38 -14.99 -2.94
C TRP A 139 13.24 -14.30 -1.57
N GLU A 140 12.50 -14.86 -0.63
CA GLU A 140 12.25 -14.26 0.67
C GLU A 140 13.51 -14.13 1.52
N HIS A 141 14.47 -15.03 1.31
CA HIS A 141 15.74 -15.00 2.02
C HIS A 141 16.58 -13.76 1.73
N TYR A 142 16.25 -13.00 0.67
CA TYR A 142 16.98 -11.79 0.29
C TYR A 142 16.32 -10.51 0.69
N PHE A 143 15.01 -10.55 0.94
CA PHE A 143 14.31 -9.40 1.45
C PHE A 143 14.52 -9.28 2.96
N THR A 144 14.97 -8.13 3.39
CA THR A 144 15.00 -7.75 4.81
C THR A 144 13.79 -6.91 5.13
N PHE A 145 13.28 -7.03 6.35
CA PHE A 145 12.13 -6.26 6.79
C PHE A 145 12.44 -5.48 8.07
N ALA A 146 12.08 -4.22 8.08
CA ALA A 146 12.15 -3.34 9.23
C ALA A 146 10.80 -2.66 9.46
N SER A 147 10.49 -2.33 10.71
CA SER A 147 9.32 -1.52 11.06
C SER A 147 9.60 -0.71 12.33
N ASN A 148 9.08 0.51 12.37
CA ASN A 148 9.04 1.33 13.58
C ASN A 148 7.67 1.32 14.26
N ILE A 149 6.75 0.47 13.80
CA ILE A 149 5.44 0.25 14.42
C ILE A 149 5.63 -0.76 15.55
N THR A 150 5.30 -0.36 16.77
CA THR A 150 5.48 -1.16 17.98
C THR A 150 4.16 -1.71 18.55
N THR A 151 3.03 -1.31 17.98
CA THR A 151 1.71 -1.88 18.32
C THR A 151 1.68 -3.34 17.94
N LYS A 152 1.03 -4.16 18.78
CA LYS A 152 0.81 -5.58 18.53
C LYS A 152 -0.64 -5.81 18.16
N SER A 153 -0.89 -6.71 17.22
CA SER A 153 -2.22 -7.15 16.79
C SER A 153 -2.17 -8.59 16.32
N SER A 154 -3.32 -9.25 16.32
CA SER A 154 -3.50 -10.56 15.68
C SER A 154 -3.62 -10.41 14.17
N MET A 155 -3.27 -11.48 13.45
CA MET A 155 -3.43 -11.56 11.99
C MET A 155 -3.91 -12.98 11.64
N THR A 156 -4.84 -13.04 10.69
CA THR A 156 -5.36 -14.30 10.15
C THR A 156 -4.80 -14.60 8.76
N LEU A 157 -4.56 -13.55 7.97
CA LEU A 157 -4.00 -13.69 6.63
C LEU A 157 -2.57 -14.25 6.68
N GLY A 158 -2.28 -15.24 5.85
CA GLY A 158 -1.00 -15.95 5.83
C GLY A 158 -0.88 -17.04 6.91
N PHE A 159 -1.81 -17.09 7.89
CA PHE A 159 -1.84 -18.08 8.97
C PHE A 159 -3.06 -18.98 8.91
N CYS A 160 -4.22 -18.44 8.60
CA CYS A 160 -5.47 -19.19 8.43
C CYS A 160 -5.94 -19.20 6.97
N THR A 161 -5.46 -18.26 6.16
CA THR A 161 -5.80 -18.14 4.75
C THR A 161 -4.53 -18.10 3.94
N PRO A 162 -4.33 -19.00 2.98
CA PRO A 162 -3.18 -18.96 2.07
C PRO A 162 -3.13 -17.66 1.29
N CYS A 163 -1.94 -17.10 1.17
CA CYS A 163 -1.73 -15.86 0.40
C CYS A 163 -0.31 -15.81 -0.16
N THR A 164 -0.03 -14.83 -1.02
CA THR A 164 1.35 -14.49 -1.36
C THR A 164 1.97 -13.60 -0.28
N LEU A 165 3.29 -13.50 -0.24
CA LEU A 165 3.96 -12.57 0.67
C LEU A 165 3.59 -11.11 0.35
N GLY A 166 3.37 -10.79 -0.94
CA GLY A 166 2.86 -9.48 -1.36
C GLY A 166 1.46 -9.20 -0.83
N ASP A 167 0.55 -10.18 -0.88
CA ASP A 167 -0.81 -10.07 -0.31
C ASP A 167 -0.75 -9.87 1.20
N PHE A 168 0.11 -10.63 1.88
CA PHE A 168 0.33 -10.47 3.31
C PHE A 168 0.81 -9.06 3.69
N MET A 169 1.67 -8.48 2.86
CA MET A 169 2.13 -7.11 3.09
C MET A 169 1.04 -6.07 2.88
N GLY A 170 0.25 -6.20 1.84
CA GLY A 170 -0.71 -5.15 1.51
C GLY A 170 -1.59 -5.40 0.28
N GLY A 171 -1.58 -6.59 -0.31
CA GLY A 171 -2.38 -6.92 -1.49
C GLY A 171 -3.78 -7.44 -1.22
N ALA A 172 -4.11 -7.76 0.04
CA ALA A 172 -5.38 -8.35 0.44
C ALA A 172 -5.91 -7.75 1.74
N ASP A 173 -7.20 -7.93 1.98
CA ASP A 173 -7.83 -7.57 3.26
C ASP A 173 -7.19 -8.35 4.41
N GLY A 174 -6.97 -7.70 5.55
CA GLY A 174 -6.27 -8.26 6.70
C GLY A 174 -4.75 -8.30 6.58
N SER A 175 -4.18 -7.64 5.57
CA SER A 175 -2.74 -7.49 5.38
C SER A 175 -2.08 -6.65 6.47
N LEU A 176 -0.73 -6.66 6.51
CA LEU A 176 0.03 -5.84 7.46
C LEU A 176 -0.38 -4.36 7.42
N VAL A 177 -0.59 -3.80 6.23
CA VAL A 177 -1.01 -2.40 6.10
C VAL A 177 -2.44 -2.19 6.59
N ASP A 178 -3.33 -3.13 6.36
CA ASP A 178 -4.72 -3.02 6.83
C ASP A 178 -4.82 -3.08 8.35
N VAL A 179 -4.04 -3.98 8.97
CA VAL A 179 -4.07 -4.21 10.41
C VAL A 179 -3.30 -3.13 11.18
N PHE A 180 -2.13 -2.74 10.69
CA PHE A 180 -1.23 -1.85 11.42
C PHE A 180 -1.17 -0.43 10.85
N GLY A 181 -1.70 -0.23 9.65
CA GLY A 181 -1.48 0.99 8.90
C GLY A 181 -0.03 1.17 8.46
N GLY A 182 0.33 2.40 8.14
CA GLY A 182 1.70 2.75 7.81
C GLY A 182 1.97 2.88 6.32
N GLU A 183 3.25 3.09 6.02
CA GLU A 183 3.72 3.41 4.67
C GLU A 183 4.99 2.63 4.37
N TYR A 184 4.98 1.92 3.24
CA TYR A 184 6.16 1.17 2.80
C TYR A 184 7.21 2.09 2.19
N LYS A 185 8.46 1.82 2.55
CA LYS A 185 9.66 2.29 1.85
C LYS A 185 10.43 1.09 1.33
N TYR A 186 10.76 1.11 0.04
CA TYR A 186 11.56 0.07 -0.60
C TYR A 186 12.94 0.63 -0.95
N ASN A 187 13.96 -0.15 -0.65
CA ASN A 187 15.31 0.10 -1.12
C ASN A 187 15.91 -1.22 -1.60
N ASN A 188 15.70 -1.52 -2.87
CA ASN A 188 16.03 -2.80 -3.48
C ASN A 188 15.40 -3.96 -2.68
N PHE A 189 16.20 -4.78 -1.99
CA PHE A 189 15.75 -5.91 -1.17
C PHE A 189 15.37 -5.51 0.27
N ASN A 190 15.53 -4.25 0.63
CA ASN A 190 15.19 -3.80 1.97
C ASN A 190 13.79 -3.19 1.97
N VAL A 191 12.90 -3.78 2.75
CA VAL A 191 11.52 -3.35 2.93
C VAL A 191 11.37 -2.74 4.30
N SER A 192 10.77 -1.58 4.39
CA SER A 192 10.45 -0.94 5.68
C SER A 192 8.98 -0.55 5.72
N LEU A 193 8.26 -1.01 6.74
CA LEU A 193 6.91 -0.52 7.06
C LEU A 193 7.03 0.52 8.17
N LEU A 194 6.81 1.77 7.82
CA LEU A 194 6.96 2.92 8.72
C LEU A 194 5.58 3.45 9.11
N LYS A 195 5.43 3.88 10.36
CA LYS A 195 4.21 4.56 10.81
C LYS A 195 3.91 5.80 9.97
N SER A 196 4.95 6.52 9.55
CA SER A 196 4.94 7.58 8.55
C SER A 196 6.29 7.58 7.84
N ARG A 197 6.28 7.53 6.50
CA ARG A 197 7.48 7.54 5.67
C ARG A 197 8.00 8.95 5.42
N GLY A 198 7.09 9.91 5.21
CA GLY A 198 7.41 11.28 4.85
C GLY A 198 7.48 12.21 6.05
N ALA A 199 7.96 13.41 5.80
CA ALA A 199 8.03 14.52 6.73
C ALA A 199 6.98 15.59 6.40
N VAL A 200 6.64 16.43 7.39
CA VAL A 200 5.91 17.66 7.13
C VAL A 200 6.91 18.69 6.65
N THR A 201 6.76 19.14 5.43
CA THR A 201 7.62 20.16 4.81
C THR A 201 6.94 21.52 4.83
N ASN A 202 7.72 22.58 4.70
CA ASN A 202 7.20 23.94 4.54
C ASN A 202 7.07 24.35 3.06
N TYR A 203 6.99 23.36 2.15
CA TYR A 203 6.79 23.65 0.73
C TYR A 203 5.36 24.07 0.47
N HIS A 204 5.21 25.20 -0.22
CA HIS A 204 3.95 25.77 -0.65
C HIS A 204 3.79 25.64 -2.15
N LEU A 205 2.75 24.93 -2.56
CA LEU A 205 2.35 24.79 -3.95
C LEU A 205 1.30 25.86 -4.27
N ARG A 206 1.63 26.76 -5.19
CA ARG A 206 0.80 27.92 -5.54
C ARG A 206 0.45 27.91 -7.01
N TRP A 207 -0.82 28.14 -7.29
CA TRP A 207 -1.30 28.32 -8.66
C TRP A 207 -0.58 29.51 -9.34
N GLY A 208 -0.16 29.28 -10.59
CA GLY A 208 0.55 30.31 -11.39
C GLY A 208 2.00 30.58 -10.99
N SER A 209 2.51 29.93 -9.92
CA SER A 209 3.92 30.03 -9.52
C SER A 209 4.65 28.71 -9.77
N ASN A 210 4.23 27.65 -9.14
CA ASN A 210 4.87 26.34 -9.23
C ASN A 210 3.89 25.20 -9.54
N ILE A 211 2.64 25.50 -9.83
CA ILE A 211 1.63 24.56 -10.32
C ILE A 211 1.17 25.02 -11.71
N SER A 212 1.29 24.15 -12.70
CA SER A 212 0.78 24.39 -14.05
C SER A 212 -0.65 23.88 -14.25
N SER A 213 -1.06 22.84 -13.52
CA SER A 213 -2.43 22.36 -13.50
C SER A 213 -2.84 21.94 -12.10
N LEU A 214 -4.03 22.38 -11.66
CA LEU A 214 -4.65 22.02 -10.40
C LEU A 214 -6.03 21.46 -10.70
N THR A 215 -6.22 20.17 -10.46
CA THR A 215 -7.54 19.54 -10.51
C THR A 215 -7.96 19.18 -9.09
N GLN A 216 -8.94 19.88 -8.56
CA GLN A 216 -9.54 19.57 -7.29
C GLN A 216 -10.79 18.73 -7.53
N THR A 217 -10.78 17.48 -7.10
CA THR A 217 -11.97 16.62 -7.12
C THR A 217 -12.55 16.55 -5.72
N LEU A 218 -13.74 17.10 -5.55
CA LEU A 218 -14.54 16.95 -4.35
C LEU A 218 -15.47 15.75 -4.56
N ASN A 219 -15.14 14.62 -3.97
CA ASN A 219 -16.05 13.47 -3.94
C ASN A 219 -16.80 13.47 -2.62
N SER A 220 -18.14 13.59 -2.70
CA SER A 220 -19.02 13.55 -1.55
C SER A 220 -19.56 12.14 -1.24
N ASP A 221 -19.21 11.14 -2.03
CA ASP A 221 -19.77 9.79 -1.90
C ASP A 221 -19.28 9.12 -0.62
N ASP A 222 -18.07 9.39 -0.22
CA ASP A 222 -17.44 8.85 1.00
C ASP A 222 -17.75 9.68 2.28
N ILE A 223 -18.46 10.80 2.13
CA ILE A 223 -18.83 11.61 3.28
C ILE A 223 -20.02 10.97 3.98
N CYS A 224 -19.84 10.57 5.24
CA CYS A 224 -20.92 10.10 6.09
C CYS A 224 -21.13 11.02 7.30
N SER A 225 -22.36 11.06 7.81
CA SER A 225 -22.70 11.78 9.04
C SER A 225 -22.67 10.86 10.26
N HIS A 226 -22.89 9.58 10.04
CA HIS A 226 -22.95 8.55 11.08
C HIS A 226 -22.18 7.32 10.64
N VAL A 227 -21.70 6.55 11.63
CA VAL A 227 -21.13 5.22 11.43
C VAL A 227 -21.85 4.21 12.31
N ALA A 228 -22.10 3.02 11.78
CA ALA A 228 -22.66 1.90 12.52
C ALA A 228 -21.82 0.64 12.27
N ALA A 229 -21.56 -0.12 13.30
CA ALA A 229 -20.95 -1.44 13.18
C ALA A 229 -22.06 -2.50 13.08
N TYR A 230 -21.86 -3.51 12.25
CA TYR A 230 -22.73 -4.68 12.21
C TYR A 230 -21.93 -5.97 12.21
N ALA A 231 -22.57 -7.04 12.61
CA ALA A 231 -22.00 -8.37 12.54
C ALA A 231 -23.07 -9.36 12.07
N THR A 232 -22.65 -10.33 11.27
CA THR A 232 -23.48 -11.48 10.90
C THR A 232 -23.23 -12.60 11.89
N CYS A 233 -24.29 -13.05 12.57
CA CYS A 233 -24.26 -14.13 13.54
C CYS A 233 -25.07 -15.32 12.99
N HIS A 234 -24.62 -16.54 13.23
CA HIS A 234 -25.40 -17.72 12.92
C HIS A 234 -26.32 -18.03 14.10
N ASP A 235 -27.63 -18.06 13.82
CA ASP A 235 -28.65 -18.50 14.80
C ASP A 235 -28.85 -20.02 14.72
N THR A 236 -28.34 -20.74 15.70
CA THR A 236 -28.40 -22.21 15.73
C THR A 236 -29.82 -22.77 15.91
N TYR A 237 -30.80 -21.96 16.39
CA TYR A 237 -32.17 -22.37 16.51
C TYR A 237 -32.95 -22.39 15.22
N SER A 238 -32.77 -21.30 14.46
CA SER A 238 -33.44 -21.16 13.16
C SER A 238 -32.58 -21.65 12.00
N ASP A 239 -31.33 -22.05 12.27
CA ASP A 239 -30.31 -22.36 11.25
C ASP A 239 -30.18 -21.26 10.20
N LYS A 240 -30.26 -20.01 10.64
CA LYS A 240 -30.22 -18.82 9.77
C LYS A 240 -29.17 -17.82 10.24
N ASN A 241 -28.64 -17.07 9.31
CA ASN A 241 -27.80 -15.94 9.63
C ASN A 241 -28.66 -14.74 10.05
N VAL A 242 -28.30 -14.11 11.14
CA VAL A 242 -28.94 -12.91 11.70
C VAL A 242 -27.91 -11.78 11.69
N ILE A 243 -28.31 -10.61 11.23
CA ILE A 243 -27.47 -9.40 11.26
C ILE A 243 -27.84 -8.59 12.49
N LEU A 244 -26.85 -8.32 13.35
CA LEU A 244 -26.99 -7.38 14.48
C LEU A 244 -26.24 -6.09 14.13
N CYS A 245 -26.86 -4.94 14.46
CA CYS A 245 -26.31 -3.63 14.22
C CYS A 245 -26.18 -2.83 15.52
N SER A 246 -25.14 -2.02 15.59
CA SER A 246 -25.02 -0.99 16.63
C SER A 246 -26.00 0.17 16.41
N GLN A 247 -26.17 1.00 17.43
CA GLN A 247 -26.74 2.32 17.27
C GLN A 247 -25.79 3.17 16.39
N PRO A 248 -26.31 3.92 15.39
CA PRO A 248 -25.50 4.82 14.61
C PRO A 248 -24.84 5.88 15.49
N GLN A 249 -23.53 6.07 15.35
CA GLN A 249 -22.75 7.07 16.07
C GLN A 249 -22.51 8.30 15.20
N GLU A 250 -22.94 9.47 15.64
CA GLU A 250 -22.75 10.73 14.93
C GLU A 250 -21.27 11.13 14.89
N LEU A 251 -20.79 11.53 13.72
CA LEU A 251 -19.46 12.09 13.50
C LEU A 251 -19.49 13.59 13.74
N LYS A 252 -18.91 14.06 14.84
CA LYS A 252 -18.99 15.49 15.28
C LYS A 252 -18.47 16.50 14.26
N THR A 253 -17.69 16.07 13.27
CA THR A 253 -17.03 16.93 12.28
C THR A 253 -17.48 16.65 10.84
N HIS A 254 -18.70 16.12 10.64
CA HIS A 254 -19.18 15.83 9.29
C HIS A 254 -19.59 17.11 8.55
N LYS A 255 -19.30 17.14 7.24
CA LYS A 255 -19.76 18.18 6.31
C LYS A 255 -21.00 17.76 5.52
N SER A 256 -21.56 16.59 5.83
CA SER A 256 -22.77 16.11 5.14
C SER A 256 -23.97 16.93 5.56
N LYS A 257 -24.74 17.40 4.57
CA LYS A 257 -26.04 18.08 4.77
C LYS A 257 -27.20 17.12 4.96
N LEU A 258 -26.97 15.84 4.71
CA LEU A 258 -27.95 14.75 4.78
C LEU A 258 -27.44 13.69 5.77
N ILE A 259 -28.38 12.95 6.36
CA ILE A 259 -28.02 11.80 7.18
C ILE A 259 -27.53 10.69 6.22
N LYS A 260 -26.25 10.39 6.27
CA LYS A 260 -25.61 9.26 5.57
C LYS A 260 -24.95 8.38 6.62
N VAL A 261 -25.38 7.13 6.72
CA VAL A 261 -24.81 6.15 7.66
C VAL A 261 -23.85 5.24 6.88
N LYS A 262 -22.60 5.21 7.30
CA LYS A 262 -21.62 4.23 6.82
C LYS A 262 -21.70 3.00 7.73
N THR A 263 -22.05 1.85 7.16
CA THR A 263 -22.04 0.57 7.89
C THR A 263 -20.72 -0.12 7.69
N VAL A 264 -20.15 -0.69 8.74
CA VAL A 264 -18.89 -1.44 8.72
C VAL A 264 -19.15 -2.83 9.27
N ASP A 265 -18.82 -3.85 8.48
CA ASP A 265 -18.84 -5.22 8.92
C ASP A 265 -17.67 -5.46 9.88
N VAL A 266 -17.98 -5.91 11.09
CA VAL A 266 -16.99 -6.28 12.11
C VAL A 266 -17.03 -7.78 12.41
N SER A 267 -17.73 -8.55 11.58
CA SER A 267 -17.74 -10.00 11.64
C SER A 267 -16.52 -10.55 10.88
N ASP A 268 -15.57 -11.10 11.59
CA ASP A 268 -14.40 -11.77 11.02
C ASP A 268 -14.81 -13.01 10.21
N GLY A 269 -15.16 -12.82 8.92
CA GLY A 269 -15.41 -13.91 7.99
C GLY A 269 -16.63 -14.80 8.31
N GLY A 270 -17.62 -14.31 9.06
CA GLY A 270 -18.86 -15.02 9.35
C GLY A 270 -18.97 -15.64 10.73
N SER A 271 -17.98 -15.46 11.58
CA SER A 271 -18.03 -15.88 12.98
C SER A 271 -17.66 -14.70 13.88
N VAL A 272 -18.61 -14.21 14.67
CA VAL A 272 -18.32 -13.17 15.66
C VAL A 272 -17.67 -13.82 16.86
N TYR A 273 -16.37 -13.73 16.96
CA TYR A 273 -15.64 -14.07 18.17
C TYR A 273 -15.79 -12.94 19.18
N ILE A 274 -16.64 -13.10 20.15
CA ILE A 274 -16.75 -12.16 21.27
C ILE A 274 -16.35 -12.87 22.53
N GLY A 275 -15.15 -12.69 22.87
CA GLY A 275 -14.44 -12.74 24.11
C GLY A 275 -15.06 -13.50 25.28
N ASP A 276 -15.22 -14.82 25.18
CA ASP A 276 -14.99 -15.69 26.30
C ASP A 276 -14.01 -16.80 25.88
N GLU A 277 -13.52 -17.55 26.86
CA GLU A 277 -12.42 -18.51 26.71
C GLU A 277 -12.65 -19.63 25.66
N THR A 278 -13.82 -19.70 25.02
CA THR A 278 -14.20 -20.73 24.05
C THR A 278 -14.31 -20.23 22.62
N GLY A 279 -14.28 -18.92 22.40
CA GLY A 279 -14.25 -18.31 21.05
C GLY A 279 -15.50 -18.55 20.20
N TYR A 280 -16.50 -19.24 20.67
CA TYR A 280 -17.71 -19.57 19.92
C TYR A 280 -18.93 -18.94 20.55
N TRP A 281 -19.67 -18.14 19.79
CA TRP A 281 -20.93 -17.57 20.22
C TRP A 281 -22.10 -18.40 19.68
N ASP A 282 -22.75 -19.12 20.56
CA ASP A 282 -24.02 -19.75 20.30
C ASP A 282 -25.13 -18.78 20.73
N PHE A 283 -25.85 -18.23 19.77
CA PHE A 283 -26.92 -17.28 20.00
C PHE A 283 -28.05 -17.86 20.85
N ASN A 284 -28.14 -19.18 20.97
CA ASN A 284 -29.23 -19.88 21.65
C ASN A 284 -28.83 -20.55 22.97
N ALA A 285 -27.54 -20.76 23.21
CA ALA A 285 -27.09 -21.19 24.50
C ALA A 285 -27.33 -20.15 25.59
N HIS A 286 -27.74 -18.95 25.20
CA HIS A 286 -27.82 -17.81 26.08
C HIS A 286 -29.13 -17.04 25.90
N THR A 287 -29.74 -16.65 26.99
CA THR A 287 -30.97 -15.87 27.06
C THR A 287 -30.85 -14.49 26.44
N GLY A 288 -31.94 -13.74 26.30
CA GLY A 288 -31.98 -12.41 25.67
C GLY A 288 -30.95 -11.38 26.13
N GLU A 289 -30.33 -11.59 27.31
CA GLU A 289 -29.22 -10.76 27.82
C GLU A 289 -27.98 -10.77 26.91
N ASN A 290 -27.76 -11.83 26.17
CA ASN A 290 -26.58 -11.95 25.32
C ASN A 290 -26.70 -11.24 23.97
N LYS A 291 -27.93 -11.11 23.48
CA LYS A 291 -28.20 -10.24 22.33
C LYS A 291 -27.89 -8.78 22.67
N ASP A 292 -28.29 -8.35 23.86
CA ASP A 292 -28.03 -6.99 24.32
C ASP A 292 -26.54 -6.76 24.60
N PHE A 293 -25.84 -7.78 25.09
CA PHE A 293 -24.39 -7.73 25.26
C PHE A 293 -23.67 -7.60 23.91
N LEU A 294 -24.08 -8.36 22.91
CA LEU A 294 -23.56 -8.25 21.54
C LEU A 294 -23.77 -6.84 20.96
N ILE A 295 -24.98 -6.31 21.12
CA ILE A 295 -25.29 -4.96 20.68
C ILE A 295 -24.45 -3.91 21.43
N GLN A 296 -24.19 -4.10 22.73
CA GLN A 296 -23.27 -3.23 23.48
C GLN A 296 -21.83 -3.30 22.93
N LYS A 297 -21.33 -4.48 22.60
CA LYS A 297 -20.01 -4.65 21.98
C LYS A 297 -19.95 -3.97 20.60
N LEU A 298 -20.98 -4.13 19.77
CA LEU A 298 -21.08 -3.43 18.50
C LEU A 298 -21.14 -1.90 18.70
N ASN A 299 -21.80 -1.41 19.72
CA ASN A 299 -21.79 0.01 20.06
C ASN A 299 -20.41 0.53 20.45
N ILE A 300 -19.62 -0.27 21.17
CA ILE A 300 -18.21 0.05 21.47
C ILE A 300 -17.38 0.10 20.19
N GLN A 301 -17.55 -0.89 19.31
CA GLN A 301 -16.85 -0.91 18.01
C GLN A 301 -17.24 0.29 17.15
N ALA A 302 -18.53 0.67 17.12
CA ALA A 302 -18.98 1.86 16.41
C ALA A 302 -18.33 3.15 16.96
N GLN A 303 -18.09 3.23 18.28
CA GLN A 303 -17.37 4.36 18.88
C GLN A 303 -15.89 4.38 18.48
N VAL A 304 -15.24 3.22 18.40
CA VAL A 304 -13.85 3.09 17.91
C VAL A 304 -13.78 3.54 16.44
N LEU A 305 -14.66 3.02 15.59
CA LEU A 305 -14.78 3.41 14.19
C LEU A 305 -15.05 4.91 14.03
N ARG A 306 -15.89 5.48 14.87
CA ARG A 306 -16.12 6.93 14.93
C ARG A 306 -14.82 7.69 15.18
N GLY A 307 -14.02 7.24 16.14
CA GLY A 307 -12.72 7.84 16.44
C GLY A 307 -11.74 7.78 15.26
N GLN A 308 -11.73 6.69 14.53
CA GLN A 308 -10.91 6.52 13.34
C GLN A 308 -11.35 7.40 12.16
N LEU A 309 -12.68 7.56 11.98
CA LEU A 309 -13.25 8.32 10.87
C LEU A 309 -13.28 9.84 11.10
N VAL A 310 -13.15 10.32 12.34
CA VAL A 310 -13.18 11.77 12.63
C VAL A 310 -12.17 12.58 11.81
N ASN A 311 -11.01 12.01 11.54
CA ASN A 311 -9.95 12.70 10.79
C ASN A 311 -9.99 12.45 9.28
N THR A 312 -10.77 11.48 8.80
CA THR A 312 -10.82 11.08 7.39
C THR A 312 -12.17 11.38 6.74
N ASN A 313 -13.23 11.52 7.55
CA ASN A 313 -14.58 11.75 7.06
C ASN A 313 -14.74 13.20 6.58
N GLY A 314 -15.03 13.35 5.29
CA GLY A 314 -15.28 14.66 4.68
C GLY A 314 -14.05 15.52 4.49
N ALA A 315 -12.85 14.98 4.69
CA ALA A 315 -11.69 15.57 4.06
C ALA A 315 -11.91 15.44 2.54
N PRO A 316 -11.95 16.57 1.79
CA PRO A 316 -12.03 16.47 0.35
C PRO A 316 -10.85 15.65 -0.11
N THR A 317 -11.10 14.65 -0.96
CA THR A 317 -10.03 13.96 -1.67
C THR A 317 -9.45 14.98 -2.62
N LEU A 318 -8.42 15.66 -2.18
CA LEU A 318 -7.72 16.64 -2.99
C LEU A 318 -6.76 15.86 -3.89
N ASN A 319 -7.20 15.48 -5.06
CA ASN A 319 -6.32 14.99 -6.10
C ASN A 319 -5.77 16.21 -6.84
N VAL A 320 -4.58 16.62 -6.44
CA VAL A 320 -3.86 17.68 -7.12
C VAL A 320 -2.80 17.02 -7.97
N LYS A 321 -2.95 17.10 -9.27
CA LYS A 321 -1.88 16.76 -10.20
C LYS A 321 -1.06 18.02 -10.42
N VAL A 322 0.20 17.95 -10.04
CA VAL A 322 1.16 19.02 -10.19
C VAL A 322 2.05 18.68 -11.36
N ASP A 323 1.90 19.38 -12.47
CA ASP A 323 2.85 19.33 -13.58
C ASP A 323 3.86 20.46 -13.35
N TYR A 324 5.14 20.11 -13.27
CA TYR A 324 6.19 21.08 -12.96
C TYR A 324 6.67 21.83 -14.18
N PRO A 325 6.82 23.15 -14.11
CA PRO A 325 7.64 23.85 -15.07
C PRO A 325 9.12 23.45 -14.93
N PRO A 326 9.86 23.33 -16.03
CA PRO A 326 11.24 22.80 -16.07
C PRO A 326 12.28 23.54 -15.21
N THR A 327 11.93 24.68 -14.65
CA THR A 327 12.88 25.64 -14.03
C THR A 327 13.02 25.54 -12.52
N LEU A 328 12.26 24.68 -11.82
CA LEU A 328 12.26 24.63 -10.35
C LEU A 328 13.09 23.46 -9.80
N ASN A 329 14.40 23.71 -9.67
CA ASN A 329 15.33 22.85 -8.93
C ASN A 329 15.03 22.79 -7.41
N GLU A 330 14.20 23.68 -6.89
CA GLU A 330 13.92 23.79 -5.44
C GLU A 330 13.16 22.60 -4.87
N MET A 331 12.48 21.82 -5.71
CA MET A 331 11.67 20.68 -5.28
C MET A 331 12.41 19.34 -5.31
N LEU A 332 13.71 19.32 -5.59
CA LEU A 332 14.50 18.10 -5.59
C LEU A 332 14.55 17.39 -4.22
N GLY A 333 14.22 18.12 -3.16
CA GLY A 333 14.17 17.58 -1.79
C GLY A 333 12.82 16.95 -1.38
N LEU A 334 11.80 16.95 -2.25
CA LEU A 334 10.52 16.33 -1.93
C LEU A 334 10.56 14.81 -2.19
N HIS A 335 9.91 14.08 -1.30
CA HIS A 335 9.83 12.62 -1.37
C HIS A 335 8.38 12.15 -1.34
N LEU A 336 8.16 10.93 -1.79
CA LEU A 336 6.88 10.26 -1.61
C LEU A 336 6.51 10.22 -0.12
N CYS A 337 5.26 10.49 0.18
CA CYS A 337 4.67 10.61 1.51
C CYS A 337 5.01 11.89 2.28
N ASP A 338 5.79 12.81 1.75
CA ASP A 338 5.92 14.13 2.35
C ASP A 338 4.60 14.90 2.31
N SER A 339 4.37 15.71 3.33
CA SER A 339 3.23 16.63 3.39
C SER A 339 3.66 18.02 2.95
N VAL A 340 2.92 18.60 2.04
CA VAL A 340 3.13 19.94 1.47
C VAL A 340 1.88 20.79 1.65
N TYR A 341 2.01 22.10 1.55
CA TYR A 341 0.88 23.02 1.57
C TYR A 341 0.44 23.35 0.14
N VAL A 342 -0.85 23.30 -0.10
CA VAL A 342 -1.47 23.74 -1.36
C VAL A 342 -2.22 25.04 -1.08
N ASP A 343 -1.69 26.13 -1.55
CA ASP A 343 -2.29 27.45 -1.38
C ASP A 343 -3.34 27.66 -2.47
N THR A 344 -4.60 27.75 -2.05
CA THR A 344 -5.74 28.19 -2.86
C THR A 344 -5.98 29.67 -2.65
N GLU A 345 -6.92 30.27 -3.41
CA GLU A 345 -7.23 31.70 -3.27
C GLU A 345 -7.67 32.10 -1.85
N ASN A 346 -8.29 31.20 -1.09
CA ASN A 346 -8.89 31.49 0.21
C ASN A 346 -8.26 30.73 1.38
N ASP A 347 -7.54 29.63 1.12
CA ASP A 347 -7.03 28.73 2.16
C ASP A 347 -5.71 28.10 1.76
N SER A 348 -4.94 27.66 2.78
CA SER A 348 -3.77 26.80 2.60
C SER A 348 -4.09 25.41 3.16
N LEU A 349 -4.15 24.41 2.30
CA LEU A 349 -4.50 23.04 2.66
C LEU A 349 -3.24 22.18 2.71
N GLN A 350 -3.09 21.41 3.78
CA GLN A 350 -2.02 20.42 3.86
C GLN A 350 -2.43 19.14 3.13
N ALA A 351 -1.61 18.69 2.18
CA ALA A 351 -1.82 17.47 1.43
C ALA A 351 -0.55 16.62 1.42
N LYS A 352 -0.72 15.29 1.34
CA LYS A 352 0.38 14.33 1.30
C LYS A 352 0.68 13.95 -0.16
N ILE A 353 1.96 13.78 -0.51
CA ILE A 353 2.37 13.24 -1.80
C ILE A 353 2.07 11.74 -1.81
N ILE A 354 1.15 11.31 -2.67
CA ILE A 354 0.71 9.93 -2.79
C ILE A 354 1.28 9.21 -4.00
N LYS A 355 1.78 9.98 -4.99
CA LYS A 355 2.41 9.46 -6.19
C LYS A 355 3.47 10.43 -6.69
N THR A 356 4.56 9.90 -7.17
CA THR A 356 5.67 10.65 -7.78
C THR A 356 5.96 10.11 -9.17
N ASP A 357 6.28 11.00 -10.09
CA ASP A 357 6.73 10.68 -11.45
C ASP A 357 8.04 11.41 -11.70
N TYR A 358 9.15 10.66 -11.78
CA TYR A 358 10.50 11.19 -11.90
C TYR A 358 11.13 10.82 -13.23
N ASP A 359 11.53 11.83 -13.99
CA ASP A 359 12.31 11.67 -15.21
C ASP A 359 13.80 11.53 -14.82
N PHE A 360 14.32 10.31 -14.92
CA PHE A 360 15.72 10.05 -14.57
C PHE A 360 16.71 10.41 -15.68
N VAL A 361 16.23 10.73 -16.89
CA VAL A 361 17.04 11.21 -18.01
C VAL A 361 17.31 12.71 -17.86
N LEU A 362 16.24 13.47 -17.59
CA LEU A 362 16.31 14.92 -17.38
C LEU A 362 16.59 15.30 -15.92
N GLU A 363 16.64 14.30 -15.03
CA GLU A 363 16.87 14.44 -13.58
C GLU A 363 15.91 15.44 -12.92
N ARG A 364 14.61 15.35 -13.25
CA ARG A 364 13.56 16.23 -12.74
C ARG A 364 12.28 15.49 -12.43
N TRP A 365 11.45 16.08 -11.60
CA TRP A 365 10.08 15.63 -11.43
C TRP A 365 9.24 15.99 -12.67
N ASN A 366 8.49 15.04 -13.21
CA ASN A 366 7.48 15.28 -14.23
C ASN A 366 6.13 15.63 -13.58
N GLY A 367 5.83 15.06 -12.43
CA GLY A 367 4.60 15.33 -11.74
C GLY A 367 4.58 14.75 -10.34
N LEU A 368 3.71 15.30 -9.51
CA LEU A 368 3.34 14.76 -8.22
C LEU A 368 1.82 14.66 -8.14
N GLU A 369 1.34 13.61 -7.49
CA GLU A 369 -0.06 13.51 -7.13
C GLU A 369 -0.19 13.68 -5.62
N LEU A 370 -1.05 14.59 -5.23
CA LEU A 370 -1.32 14.90 -3.83
C LEU A 370 -2.72 14.43 -3.48
N GLY A 371 -2.88 13.92 -2.28
CA GLY A 371 -4.19 13.50 -1.86
C GLY A 371 -4.25 13.14 -0.39
N THR A 372 -5.47 12.87 0.06
CA THR A 372 -5.68 12.20 1.33
C THR A 372 -5.42 10.72 1.09
N PRO A 373 -4.50 10.09 1.85
CA PRO A 373 -4.19 8.67 1.64
C PRO A 373 -5.46 7.85 1.88
N LYS A 374 -5.76 6.94 0.95
CA LYS A 374 -6.77 5.90 1.17
C LYS A 374 -6.35 5.03 2.34
N SER A 375 -7.31 4.56 3.11
CA SER A 375 -7.03 3.83 4.35
C SER A 375 -6.54 2.41 4.12
N LYS A 376 -6.91 1.80 2.97
CA LYS A 376 -6.58 0.40 2.63
C LYS A 376 -5.89 0.32 1.28
N LEU A 377 -5.00 -0.66 1.14
CA LEU A 377 -4.33 -0.94 -0.13
C LEU A 377 -5.30 -1.45 -1.19
N SER A 378 -6.32 -2.22 -0.79
CA SER A 378 -7.41 -2.67 -1.66
C SER A 378 -8.14 -1.53 -2.38
N ASP A 379 -8.11 -0.32 -1.82
CA ASP A 379 -8.70 0.88 -2.43
C ASP A 379 -7.88 1.41 -3.62
N TYR A 380 -6.64 0.94 -3.81
CA TYR A 380 -5.74 1.32 -4.91
C TYR A 380 -5.75 0.29 -6.06
N ILE A 381 -6.22 -0.94 -5.80
CA ILE A 381 -6.29 -1.98 -6.82
C ILE A 381 -7.60 -1.79 -7.59
N VAL A 382 -7.50 -1.21 -8.77
CA VAL A 382 -8.62 -1.21 -9.73
C VAL A 382 -8.77 -2.65 -10.23
N LYS A 383 -9.90 -3.28 -9.91
CA LYS A 383 -10.27 -4.61 -10.43
C LYS A 383 -10.56 -4.55 -11.91
#